data_6bfc3bc2f5ca4631905bf63267707f72
#
_entry.id   6bfc3bc2f5ca4631905bf63267707f72
#
_cell.length_a   1.000
_cell.length_b   1.000
_cell.length_c   1.000
_cell.angle_alpha   90.00
_cell.angle_beta   90.00
_cell.angle_gamma   90.00
#
_symmetry.space_group_name_H-M   'P 1'
#
loop_
_entity.id
_entity.type
_entity.pdbx_description
1 polymer ?
#
loop_
_entity_poly.entity_id
_entity_poly.type
_entity_poly.pdbx_seq_one_letter_code
_entity_poly.pdbx_strand_id
1 'polypeptide(L)'
;MWSHLLVLACALLMLPAQALAGAKEKVAALAPSGLVLAMDEKGNELVVQNADKPFVPASVTKIVTAWLAMEVLGGDYRFETRFYLDGNRVLYIRGGGDPFLISEELAQLASGLVAAIGKKPLSGIVLDASYYPSDIRIPGIEDTDEAYDALNSALAVNFNTIHAVRKGKTVSSAEPQTPITPLAISQFRARGPQGRGRISLTQNPAVGLQYAGELIVAFIERAGGSVKGKISTGAVPKGLEPVYIHRQSHTLSQILAQLLLGSNNYIANQVFLEIGGHRLGGPVSLEKSLQVANEMLAKRGLAESIHLEEGSGISRGNRFTARGLAQLLLF
;
A
#
# COMPACT_ATOMS: atom_id res chain seq x y z
N MET A 1 3.75 -66.23 7.13
CA MET A 1 2.79 -65.13 7.06
C MET A 1 3.37 -63.74 7.43
N TRP A 2 4.45 -63.66 8.17
CA TRP A 2 5.04 -62.37 8.61
C TRP A 2 5.96 -61.74 7.57
N SER A 3 6.56 -62.49 6.66
CA SER A 3 7.44 -61.95 5.61
C SER A 3 6.71 -61.15 4.52
N HIS A 4 5.46 -61.43 4.23
CA HIS A 4 4.69 -60.74 3.21
C HIS A 4 4.15 -59.36 3.70
N LEU A 5 3.89 -59.26 5.03
CA LEU A 5 3.48 -57.95 5.64
C LEU A 5 4.61 -56.93 5.69
N LEU A 6 5.84 -57.38 5.90
CA LEU A 6 7.00 -56.50 5.89
C LEU A 6 7.32 -55.95 4.48
N VAL A 7 7.17 -56.78 3.44
CA VAL A 7 7.37 -56.35 2.05
C VAL A 7 6.29 -55.36 1.60
N LEU A 8 5.02 -55.58 2.04
CA LEU A 8 3.93 -54.62 1.71
C LEU A 8 4.10 -53.29 2.45
N ALA A 9 4.55 -53.30 3.71
CA ALA A 9 4.84 -52.06 4.45
C ALA A 9 6.03 -51.26 3.86
N CYS A 10 7.09 -51.94 3.42
CA CYS A 10 8.19 -51.31 2.72
C CYS A 10 7.80 -50.77 1.34
N ALA A 11 6.92 -51.45 0.60
CA ALA A 11 6.43 -51.00 -0.70
C ALA A 11 5.51 -49.76 -0.55
N LEU A 12 4.67 -49.68 0.49
CA LEU A 12 3.85 -48.50 0.77
C LEU A 12 4.63 -47.27 1.24
N LEU A 13 5.78 -47.50 1.89
CA LEU A 13 6.71 -46.40 2.28
C LEU A 13 7.58 -45.91 1.12
N MET A 14 7.78 -46.71 0.09
CA MET A 14 8.57 -46.33 -1.09
C MET A 14 7.78 -45.54 -2.14
N LEU A 15 6.47 -45.64 -2.19
CA LEU A 15 5.62 -44.93 -3.14
C LEU A 15 5.75 -43.40 -3.05
N PRO A 16 5.74 -42.76 -1.88
CA PRO A 16 5.94 -41.29 -1.78
C PRO A 16 7.37 -40.87 -2.17
N ALA A 17 8.39 -41.67 -1.86
CA ALA A 17 9.78 -41.35 -2.22
C ALA A 17 10.03 -41.41 -3.73
N GLN A 18 9.45 -42.36 -4.44
CA GLN A 18 9.52 -42.45 -5.90
C GLN A 18 8.75 -41.33 -6.61
N ALA A 19 7.58 -40.94 -6.07
CA ALA A 19 6.80 -39.82 -6.57
C ALA A 19 7.55 -38.49 -6.41
N LEU A 20 8.23 -38.28 -5.31
CA LEU A 20 9.06 -37.10 -5.03
C LEU A 20 10.32 -37.06 -5.91
N ALA A 21 10.99 -38.19 -6.15
CA ALA A 21 12.12 -38.26 -7.07
C ALA A 21 11.69 -37.87 -8.49
N GLY A 22 10.57 -38.43 -8.99
CA GLY A 22 10.03 -38.05 -10.30
C GLY A 22 9.57 -36.59 -10.39
N ALA A 23 9.14 -35.98 -9.29
CA ALA A 23 8.81 -34.55 -9.24
C ALA A 23 10.07 -33.67 -9.38
N LYS A 24 11.17 -34.02 -8.70
CA LYS A 24 12.47 -33.30 -8.81
C LYS A 24 13.01 -33.32 -10.26
N GLU A 25 12.97 -34.49 -10.90
CA GLU A 25 13.41 -34.64 -12.27
C GLU A 25 12.55 -33.81 -13.25
N LYS A 26 11.23 -33.83 -13.07
CA LYS A 26 10.31 -33.03 -13.88
C LYS A 26 10.54 -31.52 -13.71
N VAL A 27 10.74 -31.05 -12.49
CA VAL A 27 11.05 -29.64 -12.22
C VAL A 27 12.34 -29.24 -12.88
N ALA A 28 13.42 -30.06 -12.75
CA ALA A 28 14.69 -29.78 -13.38
C ALA A 28 14.60 -29.74 -14.91
N ALA A 29 13.80 -30.60 -15.51
CA ALA A 29 13.58 -30.63 -16.95
C ALA A 29 12.76 -29.42 -17.44
N LEU A 30 11.69 -29.03 -16.73
CA LEU A 30 10.79 -27.94 -17.12
C LEU A 30 11.35 -26.54 -16.83
N ALA A 31 12.15 -26.40 -15.77
CA ALA A 31 12.69 -25.13 -15.31
C ALA A 31 14.19 -25.27 -14.92
N PRO A 32 15.11 -25.57 -15.86
CA PRO A 32 16.51 -25.89 -15.52
C PRO A 32 17.25 -24.76 -14.81
N SER A 33 16.87 -23.52 -15.05
CA SER A 33 17.39 -22.32 -14.36
C SER A 33 16.45 -21.80 -13.28
N GLY A 34 15.35 -22.48 -12.99
CA GLY A 34 14.35 -22.07 -12.03
C GLY A 34 14.84 -22.13 -10.59
N LEU A 35 14.23 -21.28 -9.76
CA LEU A 35 14.40 -21.31 -8.31
C LEU A 35 13.11 -21.91 -7.73
N VAL A 36 13.19 -23.12 -7.22
CA VAL A 36 12.01 -23.87 -6.78
C VAL A 36 12.24 -24.42 -5.38
N LEU A 37 11.30 -24.18 -4.52
CA LEU A 37 11.21 -24.83 -3.21
C LEU A 37 9.74 -25.21 -2.96
N ALA A 38 9.48 -26.49 -2.72
CA ALA A 38 8.24 -26.96 -2.17
C ALA A 38 8.50 -27.51 -0.78
N MET A 39 7.73 -27.06 0.18
CA MET A 39 7.75 -27.51 1.58
C MET A 39 6.37 -28.02 1.98
N ASP A 40 6.33 -28.93 2.93
CA ASP A 40 5.11 -29.25 3.65
C ASP A 40 4.86 -28.21 4.77
N GLU A 41 3.71 -28.29 5.41
CA GLU A 41 3.33 -27.41 6.53
C GLU A 41 4.20 -27.55 7.79
N LYS A 42 5.03 -28.58 7.85
CA LYS A 42 6.02 -28.81 8.93
C LYS A 42 7.40 -28.26 8.59
N GLY A 43 7.56 -27.66 7.40
CA GLY A 43 8.83 -27.15 6.91
C GLY A 43 9.75 -28.20 6.29
N ASN A 44 9.30 -29.44 6.05
CA ASN A 44 10.09 -30.45 5.37
C ASN A 44 10.18 -30.12 3.88
N GLU A 45 11.39 -30.08 3.34
CA GLU A 45 11.64 -29.79 1.93
C GLU A 45 11.32 -30.98 1.06
N LEU A 46 10.36 -30.85 0.17
CA LEU A 46 9.91 -31.90 -0.76
C LEU A 46 10.63 -31.81 -2.10
N VAL A 47 10.73 -30.59 -2.67
CA VAL A 47 11.43 -30.32 -3.93
C VAL A 47 12.31 -29.10 -3.74
N VAL A 48 13.59 -29.19 -4.07
CA VAL A 48 14.57 -28.11 -3.92
C VAL A 48 15.37 -27.97 -5.20
N GLN A 49 15.39 -26.77 -5.77
CA GLN A 49 16.26 -26.42 -6.89
C GLN A 49 16.66 -24.96 -6.77
N ASN A 50 17.95 -24.67 -6.64
CA ASN A 50 18.49 -23.31 -6.51
C ASN A 50 17.80 -22.46 -5.42
N ALA A 51 17.28 -23.07 -4.34
CA ALA A 51 16.41 -22.40 -3.37
C ALA A 51 17.10 -21.25 -2.61
N ASP A 52 18.43 -21.27 -2.52
CA ASP A 52 19.25 -20.25 -1.84
C ASP A 52 19.79 -19.17 -2.79
N LYS A 53 19.50 -19.30 -4.09
CA LYS A 53 19.93 -18.33 -5.10
C LYS A 53 19.08 -17.06 -5.00
N PRO A 54 19.69 -15.87 -4.85
CA PRO A 54 18.92 -14.63 -4.78
C PRO A 54 18.27 -14.31 -6.13
N PHE A 55 17.04 -13.77 -6.08
CA PHE A 55 16.30 -13.29 -7.24
C PHE A 55 15.62 -11.96 -6.96
N VAL A 56 15.21 -11.24 -8.01
CA VAL A 56 14.39 -10.02 -7.91
C VAL A 56 12.93 -10.45 -7.70
N PRO A 57 12.35 -10.19 -6.52
CA PRO A 57 11.05 -10.76 -6.15
C PRO A 57 9.85 -10.10 -6.85
N ALA A 58 10.02 -8.90 -7.41
CA ALA A 58 8.92 -8.09 -7.91
C ALA A 58 7.78 -8.00 -6.85
N SER A 59 6.52 -8.11 -7.26
CA SER A 59 5.35 -7.99 -6.37
C SER A 59 5.25 -9.06 -5.28
N VAL A 60 6.07 -10.11 -5.31
CA VAL A 60 6.16 -11.07 -4.19
C VAL A 60 6.66 -10.38 -2.90
N THR A 61 7.39 -9.27 -3.01
CA THR A 61 7.78 -8.40 -1.89
C THR A 61 6.61 -8.02 -0.99
N LYS A 62 5.42 -7.84 -1.56
CA LYS A 62 4.20 -7.46 -0.82
C LYS A 62 3.77 -8.47 0.25
N ILE A 63 4.18 -9.74 0.11
CA ILE A 63 3.97 -10.77 1.14
C ILE A 63 4.81 -10.42 2.39
N VAL A 64 6.05 -10.01 2.20
CA VAL A 64 6.94 -9.60 3.31
C VAL A 64 6.40 -8.35 3.98
N THR A 65 5.98 -7.36 3.18
CA THR A 65 5.34 -6.13 3.68
C THR A 65 4.08 -6.43 4.49
N ALA A 66 3.22 -7.33 4.00
CA ALA A 66 2.00 -7.72 4.70
C ALA A 66 2.32 -8.41 6.03
N TRP A 67 3.28 -9.34 6.05
CA TRP A 67 3.73 -9.99 7.27
C TRP A 67 4.29 -8.98 8.28
N LEU A 68 5.20 -8.09 7.87
CA LEU A 68 5.76 -7.04 8.72
C LEU A 68 4.66 -6.14 9.30
N ALA A 69 3.69 -5.74 8.50
CA ALA A 69 2.60 -4.89 8.94
C ALA A 69 1.71 -5.58 9.97
N MET A 70 1.38 -6.86 9.77
CA MET A 70 0.60 -7.64 10.74
C MET A 70 1.34 -7.79 12.07
N GLU A 71 2.65 -8.01 12.05
CA GLU A 71 3.48 -8.15 13.26
C GLU A 71 3.66 -6.83 14.02
N VAL A 72 3.76 -5.68 13.31
CA VAL A 72 4.07 -4.38 13.92
C VAL A 72 2.82 -3.60 14.30
N LEU A 73 1.84 -3.54 13.40
CA LEU A 73 0.64 -2.72 13.55
C LEU A 73 -0.53 -3.54 14.13
N GLY A 74 -0.57 -4.84 13.82
CA GLY A 74 -1.70 -5.70 14.16
C GLY A 74 -2.86 -5.60 13.17
N GLY A 75 -3.62 -6.69 13.02
CA GLY A 75 -4.67 -6.81 11.99
C GLY A 75 -5.82 -5.82 12.12
N ASP A 76 -6.12 -5.36 13.33
CA ASP A 76 -7.21 -4.42 13.63
C ASP A 76 -6.79 -2.94 13.53
N TYR A 77 -5.52 -2.66 13.24
CA TYR A 77 -5.02 -1.30 13.06
C TYR A 77 -5.86 -0.54 12.04
N ARG A 78 -6.11 0.76 12.32
CA ARG A 78 -6.86 1.66 11.44
C ARG A 78 -6.10 2.96 11.29
N PHE A 79 -5.90 3.37 10.06
CA PHE A 79 -5.31 4.67 9.73
C PHE A 79 -6.23 5.80 10.14
N GLU A 80 -5.68 6.97 10.45
CA GLU A 80 -6.43 8.13 10.89
C GLU A 80 -6.13 9.36 10.00
N THR A 81 -7.18 10.12 9.69
CA THR A 81 -7.06 11.49 9.16
C THR A 81 -7.69 12.44 10.17
N ARG A 82 -6.96 13.46 10.58
CA ARG A 82 -7.36 14.35 11.67
C ARG A 82 -7.73 15.73 11.17
N PHE A 83 -8.82 16.28 11.70
CA PHE A 83 -9.42 17.54 11.31
C PHE A 83 -9.43 18.52 12.47
N TYR A 84 -8.98 19.74 12.23
CA TYR A 84 -8.87 20.81 13.21
C TYR A 84 -9.55 22.04 12.65
N LEU A 85 -10.26 22.79 13.50
CA LEU A 85 -10.99 23.99 13.08
C LEU A 85 -10.57 25.16 13.97
N ASP A 86 -10.08 26.25 13.36
CA ASP A 86 -9.73 27.44 14.12
C ASP A 86 -10.92 28.38 14.34
N GLY A 87 -10.71 29.44 15.11
CA GLY A 87 -11.73 30.46 15.41
C GLY A 87 -12.24 31.22 14.18
N ASN A 88 -11.48 31.26 13.09
CA ASN A 88 -11.83 31.87 11.83
C ASN A 88 -12.52 30.91 10.87
N ARG A 89 -12.83 29.69 11.32
CA ARG A 89 -13.40 28.59 10.54
C ARG A 89 -12.52 28.14 9.37
N VAL A 90 -11.22 28.22 9.50
CA VAL A 90 -10.28 27.54 8.60
C VAL A 90 -10.13 26.09 9.08
N LEU A 91 -10.34 25.15 8.17
CA LEU A 91 -10.24 23.73 8.44
C LEU A 91 -8.82 23.25 8.07
N TYR A 92 -8.10 22.73 9.06
CA TYR A 92 -6.81 22.07 8.86
C TYR A 92 -7.03 20.56 8.80
N ILE A 93 -6.47 19.91 7.78
CA ILE A 93 -6.60 18.47 7.53
C ILE A 93 -5.21 17.86 7.59
N ARG A 94 -4.94 17.08 8.64
CA ARG A 94 -3.66 16.38 8.80
C ARG A 94 -3.80 14.94 8.35
N GLY A 95 -3.08 14.60 7.29
CA GLY A 95 -2.98 13.23 6.81
C GLY A 95 -2.12 12.36 7.70
N GLY A 96 -2.54 11.12 7.91
CA GLY A 96 -1.82 10.09 8.65
C GLY A 96 -1.33 8.94 7.78
N GLY A 97 -1.12 9.17 6.47
CA GLY A 97 -0.61 8.13 5.58
C GLY A 97 -1.61 7.03 5.23
N ASP A 98 -2.91 7.31 5.28
CA ASP A 98 -3.95 6.32 4.96
C ASP A 98 -3.77 5.78 3.52
N PRO A 99 -3.48 4.46 3.36
CA PRO A 99 -3.28 3.86 2.05
C PRO A 99 -4.57 3.65 1.26
N PHE A 100 -5.75 3.79 1.91
CA PHE A 100 -7.02 3.41 1.34
C PHE A 100 -8.08 4.51 1.47
N LEU A 101 -7.65 5.79 1.44
CA LEU A 101 -8.52 6.95 1.45
C LEU A 101 -9.13 7.14 0.05
N ILE A 102 -10.02 6.23 -0.34
CA ILE A 102 -10.73 6.21 -1.62
C ILE A 102 -12.02 7.04 -1.54
N SER A 103 -12.68 7.24 -2.67
CA SER A 103 -13.89 8.08 -2.76
C SER A 103 -15.03 7.61 -1.87
N GLU A 104 -15.20 6.30 -1.68
CA GLU A 104 -16.17 5.71 -0.77
C GLU A 104 -15.88 6.08 0.69
N GLU A 105 -14.61 6.07 1.06
CA GLU A 105 -14.15 6.48 2.39
C GLU A 105 -14.29 7.98 2.60
N LEU A 106 -13.99 8.79 1.57
CA LEU A 106 -14.18 10.23 1.59
C LEU A 106 -15.65 10.63 1.80
N ALA A 107 -16.61 9.85 1.31
CA ALA A 107 -18.01 10.10 1.53
C ALA A 107 -18.40 9.93 3.01
N GLN A 108 -17.88 8.90 3.67
CA GLN A 108 -18.09 8.67 5.11
C GLN A 108 -17.39 9.73 5.94
N LEU A 109 -16.12 10.02 5.62
CA LEU A 109 -15.30 11.06 6.24
C LEU A 109 -16.03 12.42 6.21
N ALA A 110 -16.50 12.84 5.03
CA ALA A 110 -17.17 14.13 4.86
C ALA A 110 -18.48 14.20 5.64
N SER A 111 -19.27 13.13 5.66
CA SER A 111 -20.51 13.07 6.43
C SER A 111 -20.24 13.20 7.93
N GLY A 112 -19.26 12.48 8.48
CA GLY A 112 -18.86 12.58 9.88
C GLY A 112 -18.30 13.95 10.24
N LEU A 113 -17.45 14.52 9.37
CA LEU A 113 -16.89 15.86 9.56
C LEU A 113 -17.99 16.93 9.60
N VAL A 114 -18.90 16.94 8.61
CA VAL A 114 -20.00 17.93 8.57
C VAL A 114 -20.93 17.79 9.77
N ALA A 115 -21.18 16.58 10.25
CA ALA A 115 -21.94 16.36 11.48
C ALA A 115 -21.21 16.96 12.71
N ALA A 116 -19.88 16.84 12.78
CA ALA A 116 -19.09 17.36 13.89
C ALA A 116 -18.99 18.90 13.91
N ILE A 117 -18.75 19.54 12.73
CA ILE A 117 -18.47 20.99 12.66
C ILE A 117 -19.69 21.84 12.29
N GLY A 118 -20.81 21.21 11.92
CA GLY A 118 -22.04 21.87 11.45
C GLY A 118 -21.89 22.45 10.03
N LYS A 119 -22.99 22.99 9.53
CA LYS A 119 -23.14 23.47 8.13
C LYS A 119 -22.68 24.91 7.88
N LYS A 120 -22.17 25.61 8.90
CA LYS A 120 -21.62 26.97 8.68
C LYS A 120 -20.47 26.89 7.67
N PRO A 121 -20.39 27.82 6.70
CA PRO A 121 -19.34 27.80 5.71
C PRO A 121 -17.93 27.81 6.32
N LEU A 122 -17.03 27.02 5.73
CA LEU A 122 -15.60 27.08 6.01
C LEU A 122 -14.99 28.25 5.26
N SER A 123 -14.07 28.98 5.91
CA SER A 123 -13.36 30.13 5.34
C SER A 123 -12.19 29.71 4.46
N GLY A 124 -11.73 28.46 4.58
CA GLY A 124 -10.64 27.90 3.79
C GLY A 124 -10.26 26.51 4.30
N ILE A 125 -9.37 25.86 3.55
CA ILE A 125 -8.81 24.57 3.90
C ILE A 125 -7.28 24.65 3.85
N VAL A 126 -6.63 24.11 4.87
CA VAL A 126 -5.17 23.95 4.95
C VAL A 126 -4.86 22.45 5.03
N LEU A 127 -4.06 21.97 4.10
CA LEU A 127 -3.65 20.57 4.00
C LEU A 127 -2.28 20.39 4.66
N ASP A 128 -2.23 19.58 5.70
CA ASP A 128 -1.03 19.22 6.45
C ASP A 128 -0.57 17.82 6.08
N ALA A 129 0.50 17.74 5.27
CA ALA A 129 1.14 16.49 4.89
C ALA A 129 2.47 16.27 5.66
N SER A 130 2.71 16.99 6.75
CA SER A 130 3.98 16.99 7.47
C SER A 130 4.31 15.69 8.21
N TYR A 131 3.39 14.73 8.23
CA TYR A 131 3.66 13.40 8.77
C TYR A 131 4.71 12.64 7.94
N TYR A 132 4.81 12.94 6.63
CA TYR A 132 5.89 12.47 5.77
C TYR A 132 6.83 13.63 5.41
N PRO A 133 8.14 13.39 5.21
CA PRO A 133 9.02 14.38 4.62
C PRO A 133 8.56 14.71 3.20
N SER A 134 8.73 15.97 2.80
CA SER A 134 8.30 16.45 1.48
C SER A 134 9.10 15.87 0.31
N ASP A 135 10.27 15.33 0.59
CA ASP A 135 11.23 14.76 -0.36
C ASP A 135 11.29 13.24 -0.32
N ILE A 136 10.27 12.57 0.29
CA ILE A 136 10.23 11.12 0.34
C ILE A 136 10.33 10.50 -1.05
N ARG A 137 11.25 9.58 -1.22
CA ARG A 137 11.48 8.85 -2.47
C ARG A 137 11.44 7.35 -2.22
N ILE A 138 10.73 6.64 -3.07
CA ILE A 138 10.68 5.19 -3.07
C ILE A 138 11.54 4.69 -4.24
N PRO A 139 12.55 3.86 -4.00
CA PRO A 139 13.39 3.30 -5.05
C PRO A 139 12.56 2.55 -6.10
N GLY A 140 12.87 2.75 -7.38
CA GLY A 140 12.19 2.11 -8.50
C GLY A 140 10.95 2.83 -9.01
N ILE A 141 10.41 3.85 -8.30
CA ILE A 141 9.38 4.73 -8.85
C ILE A 141 10.00 5.69 -9.86
N GLU A 142 9.41 5.75 -11.04
CA GLU A 142 9.83 6.61 -12.15
C GLU A 142 8.84 7.76 -12.38
N ASP A 143 9.24 8.78 -13.13
CA ASP A 143 8.37 9.91 -13.51
C ASP A 143 7.57 9.56 -14.76
N THR A 144 6.59 8.67 -14.59
CA THR A 144 5.69 8.25 -15.65
C THR A 144 4.23 8.55 -15.31
N ASP A 145 3.33 8.43 -16.30
CA ASP A 145 1.88 8.53 -16.09
C ASP A 145 1.26 7.23 -15.58
N GLU A 146 2.04 6.17 -15.41
CA GLU A 146 1.57 4.87 -14.97
C GLU A 146 1.14 4.89 -13.51
N ALA A 147 0.01 4.26 -13.21
CA ALA A 147 -0.58 4.29 -11.87
C ALA A 147 0.32 3.63 -10.80
N TYR A 148 1.21 2.73 -11.19
CA TYR A 148 2.14 2.08 -10.27
C TYR A 148 3.31 2.97 -9.84
N ASP A 149 3.53 4.12 -10.50
CA ASP A 149 4.53 5.14 -10.17
C ASP A 149 3.96 6.28 -9.30
N ALA A 150 2.72 6.15 -8.82
CA ALA A 150 2.09 7.17 -8.00
C ALA A 150 2.86 7.43 -6.70
N LEU A 151 3.09 8.72 -6.38
CA LEU A 151 3.82 9.15 -5.18
C LEU A 151 3.08 8.81 -3.90
N ASN A 152 3.81 8.30 -2.93
CA ASN A 152 3.34 8.19 -1.55
C ASN A 152 3.31 9.56 -0.86
N SER A 153 2.31 9.79 -0.01
CA SER A 153 2.10 11.04 0.70
C SER A 153 1.33 10.81 2.00
N ALA A 154 1.57 11.67 2.99
CA ALA A 154 0.80 11.62 4.23
C ALA A 154 -0.70 11.89 4.02
N LEU A 155 -1.06 12.69 3.01
CA LEU A 155 -2.43 12.97 2.62
C LEU A 155 -2.56 12.85 1.09
N ALA A 156 -3.10 11.74 0.65
CA ALA A 156 -3.44 11.47 -0.75
C ALA A 156 -4.76 10.70 -0.82
N VAL A 157 -5.42 10.76 -1.96
CA VAL A 157 -6.73 10.12 -2.21
C VAL A 157 -6.67 9.29 -3.48
N ASN A 158 -7.48 8.23 -3.54
CA ASN A 158 -7.60 7.37 -4.72
C ASN A 158 -6.23 6.89 -5.23
N PHE A 159 -5.33 6.51 -4.28
CA PHE A 159 -3.96 6.03 -4.57
C PHE A 159 -3.09 7.07 -5.31
N ASN A 160 -3.38 8.36 -5.12
CA ASN A 160 -2.74 9.47 -5.81
C ASN A 160 -2.82 9.36 -7.34
N THR A 161 -3.97 8.88 -7.84
CA THR A 161 -4.26 8.66 -9.27
C THR A 161 -5.59 9.28 -9.69
N ILE A 162 -5.73 9.57 -10.98
CA ILE A 162 -6.98 10.00 -11.60
C ILE A 162 -7.47 8.90 -12.53
N HIS A 163 -8.69 8.40 -12.30
CA HIS A 163 -9.38 7.47 -13.19
C HIS A 163 -10.51 8.19 -13.91
N ALA A 164 -10.38 8.39 -15.21
CA ALA A 164 -11.30 9.21 -15.99
C ALA A 164 -11.56 8.64 -17.37
N VAL A 165 -12.55 9.24 -18.06
CA VAL A 165 -12.88 8.97 -19.45
C VAL A 165 -12.74 10.27 -20.24
N ARG A 166 -11.94 10.27 -21.32
CA ARG A 166 -11.78 11.39 -22.22
C ARG A 166 -12.46 11.12 -23.56
N LYS A 167 -13.36 12.02 -23.97
CA LYS A 167 -14.01 12.01 -25.30
C LYS A 167 -13.75 13.36 -25.95
N GLY A 168 -12.77 13.41 -26.86
CA GLY A 168 -12.30 14.65 -27.46
C GLY A 168 -11.73 15.61 -26.41
N LYS A 169 -12.40 16.76 -26.21
CA LYS A 169 -12.02 17.77 -25.20
C LYS A 169 -12.70 17.57 -23.82
N THR A 170 -13.72 16.70 -23.74
CA THR A 170 -14.47 16.47 -22.51
C THR A 170 -13.81 15.39 -21.67
N VAL A 171 -13.66 15.63 -20.37
CA VAL A 171 -13.18 14.66 -19.39
C VAL A 171 -14.26 14.50 -18.33
N SER A 172 -14.58 13.25 -18.01
CA SER A 172 -15.53 12.88 -16.95
C SER A 172 -14.91 11.80 -16.07
N SER A 173 -15.40 11.66 -14.83
CA SER A 173 -14.98 10.56 -13.97
C SER A 173 -15.31 9.21 -14.62
N ALA A 174 -14.42 8.24 -14.46
CA ALA A 174 -14.66 6.84 -14.82
C ALA A 174 -15.40 6.07 -13.72
N GLU A 175 -15.55 6.68 -12.55
CA GLU A 175 -16.14 6.11 -11.33
C GLU A 175 -17.32 7.00 -10.89
N PRO A 176 -18.58 6.49 -10.90
CA PRO A 176 -19.76 7.31 -10.63
C PRO A 176 -19.75 8.00 -9.25
N GLN A 177 -19.13 7.36 -8.25
CA GLN A 177 -19.01 7.87 -6.89
C GLN A 177 -17.99 9.00 -6.75
N THR A 178 -16.98 9.06 -7.65
CA THR A 178 -15.88 10.03 -7.60
C THR A 178 -16.25 11.31 -8.34
N PRO A 179 -16.32 12.48 -7.70
CA PRO A 179 -16.47 13.75 -8.39
C PRO A 179 -15.27 14.01 -9.32
N ILE A 180 -15.55 14.57 -10.50
CA ILE A 180 -14.46 15.06 -11.35
C ILE A 180 -14.12 16.50 -10.92
N THR A 181 -12.85 16.75 -10.59
CA THR A 181 -12.39 18.06 -10.12
C THR A 181 -11.73 18.87 -11.26
N PRO A 182 -11.60 20.20 -11.12
CA PRO A 182 -10.90 21.03 -12.10
C PRO A 182 -9.47 20.56 -12.38
N LEU A 183 -8.73 20.21 -11.32
CA LEU A 183 -7.38 19.67 -11.46
C LEU A 183 -7.38 18.33 -12.21
N ALA A 184 -8.28 17.43 -11.86
CA ALA A 184 -8.40 16.13 -12.53
C ALA A 184 -8.70 16.30 -14.02
N ILE A 185 -9.61 17.22 -14.40
CA ILE A 185 -9.90 17.55 -15.80
C ILE A 185 -8.64 18.05 -16.51
N SER A 186 -7.92 18.99 -15.89
CA SER A 186 -6.71 19.59 -16.46
C SER A 186 -5.62 18.53 -16.67
N GLN A 187 -5.29 17.76 -15.64
CA GLN A 187 -4.25 16.72 -15.68
C GLN A 187 -4.59 15.62 -16.69
N PHE A 188 -5.82 15.10 -16.65
CA PHE A 188 -6.21 14.01 -17.53
C PHE A 188 -6.34 14.47 -19.01
N ARG A 189 -6.72 15.73 -19.24
CA ARG A 189 -6.74 16.30 -20.58
C ARG A 189 -5.33 16.43 -21.17
N ALA A 190 -4.36 16.80 -20.34
CA ALA A 190 -2.97 16.98 -20.75
C ALA A 190 -2.25 15.63 -21.00
N ARG A 191 -2.45 14.65 -20.13
CA ARG A 191 -1.64 13.42 -20.10
C ARG A 191 -2.41 12.13 -20.29
N GLY A 192 -3.73 12.13 -20.00
CA GLY A 192 -4.57 10.94 -20.08
C GLY A 192 -4.86 10.51 -21.53
N PRO A 193 -5.11 9.21 -21.74
CA PRO A 193 -5.46 8.67 -23.07
C PRO A 193 -6.83 9.17 -23.54
N GLN A 194 -7.11 9.00 -24.83
CA GLN A 194 -8.48 9.01 -25.31
C GLN A 194 -9.19 7.74 -24.81
N GLY A 195 -10.47 7.86 -24.42
CA GLY A 195 -11.21 6.79 -23.79
C GLY A 195 -11.01 6.74 -22.28
N ARG A 196 -11.18 5.56 -21.71
CA ARG A 196 -11.02 5.28 -20.29
C ARG A 196 -9.55 5.03 -19.97
N GLY A 197 -9.06 5.61 -18.90
CA GLY A 197 -7.71 5.36 -18.40
C GLY A 197 -7.51 5.80 -16.97
N ARG A 198 -6.39 5.40 -16.39
CA ARG A 198 -5.92 5.85 -15.07
C ARG A 198 -4.51 6.39 -15.24
N ILE A 199 -4.25 7.57 -14.67
CA ILE A 199 -2.93 8.19 -14.67
C ILE A 199 -2.49 8.47 -13.24
N SER A 200 -1.18 8.39 -12.97
CA SER A 200 -0.60 8.90 -11.75
C SER A 200 -0.68 10.44 -11.71
N LEU A 201 -0.75 11.01 -10.53
CA LEU A 201 -0.43 12.42 -10.36
C LEU A 201 1.10 12.56 -10.41
N THR A 202 1.55 13.67 -11.01
CA THR A 202 2.97 13.85 -11.32
C THR A 202 3.87 13.75 -10.10
N GLN A 203 5.19 13.60 -10.31
CA GLN A 203 6.21 13.60 -9.27
C GLN A 203 6.29 14.94 -8.48
N ASN A 204 5.31 15.84 -8.66
CA ASN A 204 5.14 17.04 -7.85
C ASN A 204 4.14 16.77 -6.71
N PRO A 205 4.60 16.63 -5.45
CA PRO A 205 3.73 16.36 -4.30
C PRO A 205 2.61 17.41 -4.12
N ALA A 206 2.85 18.65 -4.52
CA ALA A 206 1.84 19.70 -4.40
C ALA A 206 0.62 19.46 -5.29
N VAL A 207 0.78 18.80 -6.45
CA VAL A 207 -0.33 18.46 -7.35
C VAL A 207 -1.21 17.38 -6.74
N GLY A 208 -0.61 16.33 -6.16
CA GLY A 208 -1.34 15.27 -5.46
C GLY A 208 -2.11 15.81 -4.25
N LEU A 209 -1.46 16.69 -3.47
CA LEU A 209 -2.08 17.31 -2.31
C LEU A 209 -3.24 18.25 -2.71
N GLN A 210 -3.09 19.03 -3.77
CA GLN A 210 -4.17 19.87 -4.32
C GLN A 210 -5.36 19.02 -4.77
N TYR A 211 -5.10 17.88 -5.44
CA TYR A 211 -6.15 16.94 -5.84
C TYR A 211 -6.90 16.37 -4.64
N ALA A 212 -6.18 15.97 -3.59
CA ALA A 212 -6.80 15.52 -2.35
C ALA A 212 -7.71 16.60 -1.76
N GLY A 213 -7.23 17.84 -1.70
CA GLY A 213 -8.02 18.98 -1.23
C GLY A 213 -9.28 19.23 -2.05
N GLU A 214 -9.19 19.22 -3.38
CA GLU A 214 -10.35 19.41 -4.27
C GLU A 214 -11.41 18.31 -4.10
N LEU A 215 -10.98 17.04 -3.96
CA LEU A 215 -11.91 15.95 -3.72
C LEU A 215 -12.56 16.04 -2.34
N ILE A 216 -11.79 16.33 -1.29
CA ILE A 216 -12.33 16.51 0.06
C ILE A 216 -13.38 17.65 0.07
N VAL A 217 -13.10 18.79 -0.59
CA VAL A 217 -14.09 19.88 -0.75
C VAL A 217 -15.36 19.38 -1.41
N ALA A 218 -15.23 18.69 -2.55
CA ALA A 218 -16.40 18.19 -3.28
C ALA A 218 -17.23 17.20 -2.44
N PHE A 219 -16.61 16.38 -1.61
CA PHE A 219 -17.33 15.48 -0.70
C PHE A 219 -17.95 16.22 0.50
N ILE A 220 -17.29 17.25 1.06
CA ILE A 220 -17.87 18.14 2.08
C ILE A 220 -19.14 18.80 1.55
N GLU A 221 -19.12 19.31 0.31
CA GLU A 221 -20.27 19.93 -0.33
C GLU A 221 -21.40 18.93 -0.58
N ARG A 222 -21.08 17.72 -1.05
CA ARG A 222 -22.06 16.63 -1.18
C ARG A 222 -22.72 16.25 0.16
N ALA A 223 -21.97 16.35 1.26
CA ALA A 223 -22.48 16.10 2.61
C ALA A 223 -23.28 17.30 3.19
N GLY A 224 -23.48 18.37 2.41
CA GLY A 224 -24.25 19.56 2.80
C GLY A 224 -23.45 20.61 3.57
N GLY A 225 -22.12 20.50 3.61
CA GLY A 225 -21.21 21.56 4.03
C GLY A 225 -20.95 22.57 2.91
N SER A 226 -20.13 23.59 3.17
CA SER A 226 -19.66 24.51 2.12
C SER A 226 -18.30 25.10 2.45
N VAL A 227 -17.49 25.36 1.41
CA VAL A 227 -16.17 25.96 1.51
C VAL A 227 -16.15 27.21 0.63
N LYS A 228 -15.89 28.39 1.22
CA LYS A 228 -15.85 29.67 0.50
C LYS A 228 -14.43 30.13 0.18
N GLY A 229 -13.44 29.67 0.95
CA GLY A 229 -12.05 30.06 0.81
C GLY A 229 -11.25 29.13 -0.07
N LYS A 230 -9.94 29.38 -0.10
CA LYS A 230 -8.97 28.65 -0.92
C LYS A 230 -8.50 27.38 -0.21
N ILE A 231 -8.02 26.43 -0.99
CA ILE A 231 -7.20 25.32 -0.53
C ILE A 231 -5.74 25.82 -0.51
N SER A 232 -5.07 25.57 0.60
CA SER A 232 -3.66 25.90 0.81
C SER A 232 -2.95 24.76 1.55
N THR A 233 -1.64 24.84 1.67
CA THR A 233 -0.81 23.87 2.39
C THR A 233 -0.18 24.52 3.60
N GLY A 234 0.00 23.76 4.68
CA GLY A 234 0.64 24.24 5.91
C GLY A 234 0.44 23.29 7.06
N ALA A 235 1.20 23.48 8.13
CA ALA A 235 1.05 22.66 9.33
C ALA A 235 -0.15 23.12 10.17
N VAL A 236 -0.73 22.17 10.89
CA VAL A 236 -1.73 22.47 11.94
C VAL A 236 -1.10 23.37 13.01
N PRO A 237 -1.75 24.49 13.40
CA PRO A 237 -1.27 25.35 14.49
C PRO A 237 -1.08 24.57 15.80
N LYS A 238 0.00 24.88 16.51
CA LYS A 238 0.27 24.27 17.84
C LYS A 238 -0.87 24.60 18.82
N GLY A 239 -1.26 23.61 19.59
CA GLY A 239 -2.31 23.74 20.62
C GLY A 239 -3.74 23.70 20.09
N LEU A 240 -3.94 23.49 18.78
CA LEU A 240 -5.28 23.27 18.24
C LEU A 240 -5.65 21.79 18.40
N GLU A 241 -6.80 21.51 19.04
CA GLU A 241 -7.27 20.15 19.24
C GLU A 241 -8.13 19.68 18.05
N PRO A 242 -8.11 18.39 17.72
CA PRO A 242 -8.92 17.87 16.62
C PRO A 242 -10.41 17.94 16.95
N VAL A 243 -11.19 18.53 16.03
CA VAL A 243 -12.65 18.55 16.11
C VAL A 243 -13.30 17.29 15.57
N TYR A 244 -12.56 16.55 14.73
CA TYR A 244 -12.98 15.26 14.18
C TYR A 244 -11.76 14.42 13.82
N ILE A 245 -11.83 13.13 14.11
CA ILE A 245 -10.85 12.13 13.70
C ILE A 245 -11.59 11.09 12.86
N HIS A 246 -11.25 11.03 11.59
CA HIS A 246 -11.71 9.96 10.74
C HIS A 246 -10.80 8.75 10.91
N ARG A 247 -11.38 7.64 11.34
CA ARG A 247 -10.72 6.35 11.36
C ARG A 247 -11.16 5.55 10.15
N GLN A 248 -10.18 5.08 9.38
CA GLN A 248 -10.43 4.25 8.20
C GLN A 248 -11.44 3.12 8.51
N SER A 249 -12.47 2.97 7.68
CA SER A 249 -13.52 1.97 7.90
C SER A 249 -13.02 0.53 7.74
N HIS A 250 -11.96 0.35 6.95
CA HIS A 250 -11.28 -0.94 6.78
C HIS A 250 -10.19 -1.12 7.83
N THR A 251 -10.07 -2.33 8.38
CA THR A 251 -8.93 -2.72 9.18
C THR A 251 -7.71 -2.97 8.30
N LEU A 252 -6.51 -2.99 8.92
CA LEU A 252 -5.28 -3.33 8.21
C LEU A 252 -5.39 -4.68 7.49
N SER A 253 -5.95 -5.71 8.14
CA SER A 253 -6.16 -7.01 7.50
C SER A 253 -6.99 -6.91 6.22
N GLN A 254 -8.05 -6.10 6.22
CA GLN A 254 -8.88 -5.88 5.03
C GLN A 254 -8.13 -5.11 3.93
N ILE A 255 -7.34 -4.11 4.31
CA ILE A 255 -6.48 -3.35 3.38
C ILE A 255 -5.42 -4.26 2.77
N LEU A 256 -4.77 -5.11 3.57
CA LEU A 256 -3.77 -6.06 3.11
C LEU A 256 -4.35 -7.11 2.15
N ALA A 257 -5.59 -7.55 2.38
CA ALA A 257 -6.29 -8.42 1.43
C ALA A 257 -6.47 -7.74 0.06
N GLN A 258 -6.87 -6.45 0.04
CA GLN A 258 -7.00 -5.67 -1.19
C GLN A 258 -5.62 -5.40 -1.84
N LEU A 259 -4.60 -5.14 -1.03
CA LEU A 259 -3.21 -4.99 -1.48
C LEU A 259 -2.75 -6.23 -2.26
N LEU A 260 -2.90 -7.41 -1.66
CA LEU A 260 -2.43 -8.66 -2.26
C LEU A 260 -3.25 -9.07 -3.48
N LEU A 261 -4.58 -8.86 -3.45
CA LEU A 261 -5.47 -9.14 -4.57
C LEU A 261 -5.19 -8.23 -5.79
N GLY A 262 -5.02 -6.94 -5.55
CA GLY A 262 -4.82 -5.92 -6.59
C GLY A 262 -3.36 -5.66 -6.94
N SER A 263 -2.43 -6.20 -6.16
CA SER A 263 -0.97 -5.96 -6.29
C SER A 263 -0.59 -4.46 -6.35
N ASN A 264 -1.24 -3.62 -5.56
CA ASN A 264 -1.13 -2.17 -5.62
C ASN A 264 0.17 -1.68 -4.94
N ASN A 265 1.08 -1.04 -5.72
CA ASN A 265 2.36 -0.53 -5.21
C ASN A 265 2.19 0.62 -4.23
N TYR A 266 1.22 1.53 -4.49
CA TYR A 266 0.96 2.67 -3.61
C TYR A 266 0.56 2.19 -2.20
N ILE A 267 -0.41 1.25 -2.11
CA ILE A 267 -0.84 0.69 -0.81
C ILE A 267 0.36 0.02 -0.11
N ALA A 268 1.14 -0.78 -0.85
CA ALA A 268 2.28 -1.50 -0.27
C ALA A 268 3.28 -0.55 0.40
N ASN A 269 3.69 0.50 -0.32
CA ASN A 269 4.66 1.45 0.21
C ASN A 269 4.08 2.36 1.30
N GLN A 270 2.79 2.74 1.22
CA GLN A 270 2.13 3.46 2.33
C GLN A 270 2.15 2.65 3.62
N VAL A 271 1.74 1.37 3.55
CA VAL A 271 1.76 0.46 4.70
C VAL A 271 3.19 0.23 5.19
N PHE A 272 4.15 0.03 4.29
CA PHE A 272 5.55 -0.16 4.66
C PHE A 272 6.14 1.06 5.39
N LEU A 273 5.81 2.27 4.93
CA LEU A 273 6.22 3.51 5.57
C LEU A 273 5.64 3.67 6.98
N GLU A 274 4.37 3.28 7.18
CA GLU A 274 3.72 3.34 8.49
C GLU A 274 4.38 2.41 9.50
N ILE A 275 4.91 1.25 9.10
CA ILE A 275 5.65 0.34 9.97
C ILE A 275 6.78 1.08 10.72
N GLY A 276 7.57 1.87 9.98
CA GLY A 276 8.67 2.67 10.55
C GLY A 276 8.17 3.79 11.44
N GLY A 277 7.15 4.53 11.00
CA GLY A 277 6.54 5.63 11.75
C GLY A 277 5.91 5.19 13.06
N HIS A 278 5.17 4.11 13.02
CA HIS A 278 4.50 3.53 14.20
C HIS A 278 5.52 3.03 15.25
N ARG A 279 6.55 2.31 14.80
CA ARG A 279 7.51 1.65 15.71
C ARG A 279 8.54 2.61 16.31
N LEU A 280 9.02 3.60 15.52
CA LEU A 280 10.12 4.48 15.89
C LEU A 280 9.68 5.92 16.18
N GLY A 281 8.41 6.26 15.88
CA GLY A 281 7.84 7.59 16.10
C GLY A 281 8.43 8.69 15.22
N GLY A 282 7.95 9.93 15.42
CA GLY A 282 8.39 11.12 14.66
C GLY A 282 7.97 11.07 13.19
N PRO A 283 8.55 11.91 12.33
CA PRO A 283 8.26 11.86 10.90
C PRO A 283 8.57 10.47 10.32
N VAL A 284 7.68 9.99 9.48
CA VAL A 284 7.84 8.73 8.76
C VAL A 284 9.00 8.84 7.77
N SER A 285 9.81 7.82 7.64
CA SER A 285 10.82 7.73 6.57
C SER A 285 11.03 6.29 6.10
N LEU A 286 11.53 6.14 4.89
CA LEU A 286 11.83 4.83 4.33
C LEU A 286 12.92 4.12 5.14
N GLU A 287 13.93 4.86 5.60
CA GLU A 287 15.04 4.35 6.41
C GLU A 287 14.54 3.73 7.71
N LYS A 288 13.59 4.38 8.40
CA LYS A 288 12.97 3.82 9.61
C LYS A 288 12.25 2.52 9.33
N SER A 289 11.53 2.46 8.22
CA SER A 289 10.80 1.24 7.83
C SER A 289 11.76 0.11 7.49
N LEU A 290 12.84 0.40 6.78
CA LEU A 290 13.91 -0.57 6.49
C LEU A 290 14.63 -1.02 7.76
N GLN A 291 14.89 -0.10 8.71
CA GLN A 291 15.47 -0.47 10.01
C GLN A 291 14.59 -1.49 10.73
N VAL A 292 13.29 -1.20 10.88
CA VAL A 292 12.34 -2.11 11.55
C VAL A 292 12.25 -3.44 10.82
N ALA A 293 12.17 -3.42 9.49
CA ALA A 293 12.12 -4.63 8.68
C ALA A 293 13.35 -5.51 8.88
N ASN A 294 14.55 -4.93 8.81
CA ASN A 294 15.82 -5.65 8.99
C ASN A 294 15.93 -6.25 10.41
N GLU A 295 15.54 -5.50 11.45
CA GLU A 295 15.53 -6.00 12.82
C GLU A 295 14.58 -7.21 12.98
N MET A 296 13.40 -7.16 12.36
CA MET A 296 12.42 -8.24 12.43
C MET A 296 12.85 -9.47 11.64
N LEU A 297 13.35 -9.28 10.42
CA LEU A 297 13.89 -10.36 9.60
C LEU A 297 15.09 -11.03 10.27
N ALA A 298 15.97 -10.26 10.91
CA ALA A 298 17.10 -10.80 11.66
C ALA A 298 16.65 -11.66 12.86
N LYS A 299 15.64 -11.23 13.60
CA LYS A 299 15.06 -12.01 14.72
C LYS A 299 14.47 -13.35 14.27
N ARG A 300 14.07 -13.47 13.01
CA ARG A 300 13.54 -14.69 12.39
C ARG A 300 14.61 -15.50 11.64
N GLY A 301 15.87 -15.05 11.63
CA GLY A 301 16.96 -15.70 10.87
C GLY A 301 16.84 -15.52 9.36
N LEU A 302 16.11 -14.49 8.88
CA LEU A 302 15.80 -14.26 7.46
C LEU A 302 16.64 -13.14 6.84
N ALA A 303 17.51 -12.45 7.60
CA ALA A 303 18.25 -11.28 7.12
C ALA A 303 19.12 -11.55 5.89
N GLU A 304 19.75 -12.74 5.80
CA GLU A 304 20.57 -13.15 4.65
C GLU A 304 19.74 -13.59 3.44
N SER A 305 18.46 -13.90 3.66
CA SER A 305 17.58 -14.49 2.64
C SER A 305 16.59 -13.49 2.04
N ILE A 306 16.36 -12.36 2.73
CA ILE A 306 15.38 -11.32 2.33
C ILE A 306 16.03 -9.96 2.53
N HIS A 307 16.33 -9.28 1.44
CA HIS A 307 16.82 -7.90 1.41
C HIS A 307 15.78 -6.99 0.77
N LEU A 308 15.40 -5.93 1.48
CA LEU A 308 14.40 -4.94 1.06
C LEU A 308 15.06 -3.59 0.76
N GLU A 309 14.62 -2.93 -0.31
CA GLU A 309 14.83 -1.51 -0.58
C GLU A 309 13.54 -0.69 -0.41
N GLU A 310 12.37 -1.34 -0.56
CA GLU A 310 11.05 -0.74 -0.39
C GLU A 310 9.97 -1.86 -0.25
N GLY A 311 8.70 -1.46 -0.03
CA GLY A 311 7.65 -2.41 0.36
C GLY A 311 6.84 -3.04 -0.78
N SER A 312 6.99 -2.61 -2.04
CA SER A 312 6.12 -3.06 -3.13
C SER A 312 6.75 -4.07 -4.09
N GLY A 313 8.08 -4.06 -4.19
CA GLY A 313 8.82 -4.83 -5.17
C GLY A 313 9.00 -4.14 -6.52
N ILE A 314 8.74 -2.83 -6.60
CA ILE A 314 9.03 -2.04 -7.80
C ILE A 314 10.54 -1.85 -7.98
N SER A 315 11.29 -1.73 -6.89
CA SER A 315 12.74 -1.66 -6.95
C SER A 315 13.34 -3.00 -7.37
N ARG A 316 14.25 -2.93 -8.34
CA ARG A 316 15.06 -4.08 -8.76
C ARG A 316 16.22 -4.38 -7.81
N GLY A 317 16.40 -3.60 -6.74
CA GLY A 317 17.39 -3.84 -5.70
C GLY A 317 16.92 -4.83 -4.64
N ASN A 318 15.60 -5.04 -4.48
CA ASN A 318 15.11 -6.12 -3.62
C ASN A 318 15.70 -7.48 -4.03
N ARG A 319 16.12 -8.29 -3.04
CA ARG A 319 16.69 -9.63 -3.27
C ARG A 319 16.13 -10.62 -2.26
N PHE A 320 15.51 -11.68 -2.76
CA PHE A 320 14.97 -12.77 -1.95
C PHE A 320 15.54 -14.10 -2.40
N THR A 321 15.52 -15.09 -1.51
CA THR A 321 15.71 -16.50 -1.86
C THR A 321 14.37 -17.23 -1.75
N ALA A 322 14.18 -18.29 -2.52
CA ALA A 322 12.98 -19.12 -2.41
C ALA A 322 12.85 -19.73 -1.01
N ARG A 323 13.98 -20.10 -0.39
CA ARG A 323 14.01 -20.64 0.98
C ARG A 323 13.54 -19.60 2.00
N GLY A 324 14.11 -18.38 1.96
CA GLY A 324 13.71 -17.32 2.90
C GLY A 324 12.23 -16.98 2.82
N LEU A 325 11.68 -16.92 1.59
CA LEU A 325 10.26 -16.65 1.39
C LEU A 325 9.38 -17.80 1.91
N ALA A 326 9.76 -19.06 1.64
CA ALA A 326 9.03 -20.21 2.14
C ALA A 326 9.06 -20.31 3.67
N GLN A 327 10.20 -20.02 4.29
CA GLN A 327 10.34 -19.95 5.75
C GLN A 327 9.48 -18.84 6.35
N LEU A 328 9.39 -17.67 5.71
CA LEU A 328 8.54 -16.57 6.17
C LEU A 328 7.06 -16.98 6.19
N LEU A 329 6.60 -17.79 5.25
CA LEU A 329 5.22 -18.26 5.16
C LEU A 329 4.84 -19.31 6.22
N LEU A 330 5.80 -19.86 6.96
CA LEU A 330 5.57 -20.79 8.07
C LEU A 330 5.31 -20.08 9.41
N PHE A 331 5.51 -18.77 9.48
CA PHE A 331 5.22 -17.95 10.66
C PHE A 331 3.80 -17.42 10.64
#